data_e843641ef9d518df059f3b17e1b069f5
#
_entry.id   e843641ef9d518df059f3b17e1b069f5
#
_cell.length_a   1.000
_cell.length_b   1.000
_cell.length_c   1.000
_cell.angle_alpha   90.00
_cell.angle_beta   90.00
_cell.angle_gamma   90.00
#
_symmetry.space_group_name_H-M   'P 1'
#
loop_
_entity.id
_entity.type
_entity.pdbx_description
1 polymer ?
#
loop_
_entity_poly.entity_id
_entity_poly.type
_entity_poly.pdbx_seq_one_letter_code
_entity_poly.pdbx_strand_id
1 'polypeptide(L)'
;MSITLHLPTVLAKLADAQVLEAQGTTVGEAVAEVATRFPNLAPRLRASDGKPYPFVTFYLNDEDIRFQGGFDAPLSDGDELTVVPAIAGG
;
A
#
# COMPACT_ATOMS: atom_id res chain seq x y z
N MET A 1 9.68 -10.17 5.39
CA MET A 1 8.60 -11.01 4.92
C MET A 1 8.15 -10.55 3.57
N SER A 2 7.81 -11.48 2.71
CA SER A 2 7.41 -11.18 1.33
C SER A 2 5.89 -11.14 1.27
N ILE A 3 5.36 -10.04 0.74
CA ILE A 3 3.92 -9.88 0.57
C ILE A 3 3.61 -9.48 -0.86
N THR A 4 2.34 -9.62 -1.24
CA THR A 4 1.85 -9.20 -2.55
C THR A 4 1.09 -7.90 -2.39
N LEU A 5 1.47 -6.89 -3.16
CA LEU A 5 0.78 -5.60 -3.19
C LEU A 5 -0.05 -5.50 -4.46
N HIS A 6 -1.35 -5.28 -4.29
CA HIS A 6 -2.28 -5.11 -5.42
C HIS A 6 -2.58 -3.63 -5.60
N LEU A 7 -2.34 -3.12 -6.81
CA LEU A 7 -2.57 -1.72 -7.15
C LEU A 7 -3.84 -1.56 -7.99
N PRO A 8 -4.62 -0.48 -7.76
CA PRO A 8 -5.72 -0.17 -8.65
C PRO A 8 -5.17 0.28 -10.01
N THR A 9 -5.99 0.20 -11.04
CA THR A 9 -5.58 0.52 -12.40
C THR A 9 -4.94 1.90 -12.52
N VAL A 10 -5.48 2.89 -11.80
CA VAL A 10 -4.95 4.25 -11.87
C VAL A 10 -3.52 4.37 -11.34
N LEU A 11 -3.14 3.53 -10.37
CA LEU A 11 -1.79 3.52 -9.83
C LEU A 11 -0.89 2.51 -10.54
N ALA A 12 -1.47 1.47 -11.12
CA ALA A 12 -0.71 0.45 -11.82
C ALA A 12 0.09 1.04 -12.98
N LYS A 13 -0.44 2.10 -13.60
CA LYS A 13 0.24 2.78 -14.69
C LYS A 13 1.57 3.38 -14.26
N LEU A 14 1.69 3.77 -12.99
CA LEU A 14 2.91 4.40 -12.46
C LEU A 14 4.00 3.36 -12.17
N ALA A 15 3.63 2.11 -12.00
CA ALA A 15 4.56 1.02 -11.72
C ALA A 15 4.67 0.05 -12.89
N ASP A 16 3.85 0.24 -13.93
CA ASP A 16 3.75 -0.67 -15.07
C ASP A 16 3.43 -2.11 -14.62
N ALA A 17 2.64 -2.24 -13.55
CA ALA A 17 2.22 -3.53 -13.03
C ALA A 17 1.07 -3.33 -12.05
N GLN A 18 0.12 -4.27 -12.04
CA GLN A 18 -0.99 -4.24 -11.09
C GLN A 18 -0.66 -4.99 -9.81
N VAL A 19 0.34 -5.86 -9.86
CA VAL A 19 0.74 -6.69 -8.72
C VAL A 19 2.24 -6.55 -8.53
N LEU A 20 2.65 -6.19 -7.32
CA LEU A 20 4.06 -6.04 -6.97
C LEU A 20 4.36 -6.93 -5.77
N GLU A 21 5.60 -7.42 -5.71
CA GLU A 21 6.09 -8.05 -4.49
C GLU A 21 6.72 -6.98 -3.62
N ALA A 22 6.44 -7.00 -2.33
CA ALA A 22 6.98 -6.03 -1.39
C ALA A 22 7.55 -6.75 -0.17
N GLN A 23 8.50 -6.12 0.49
CA GLN A 23 9.18 -6.67 1.65
C GLN A 23 9.01 -5.76 2.85
N GLY A 24 8.75 -6.35 4.00
CA GLY A 24 8.62 -5.61 5.25
C GLY A 24 8.00 -6.44 6.34
N THR A 25 8.12 -5.97 7.57
CA THR A 25 7.49 -6.61 8.73
C THR A 25 6.23 -5.89 9.17
N THR A 26 6.01 -4.68 8.64
CA THR A 26 4.78 -3.91 8.86
C THR A 26 4.29 -3.37 7.52
N VAL A 27 3.01 -2.97 7.49
CA VAL A 27 2.45 -2.35 6.28
C VAL A 27 3.27 -1.13 5.88
N GLY A 28 3.64 -0.29 6.85
CA GLY A 28 4.43 0.90 6.57
C GLY A 28 5.79 0.59 5.96
N GLU A 29 6.45 -0.45 6.43
CA GLU A 29 7.74 -0.86 5.86
C GLU A 29 7.58 -1.34 4.42
N ALA A 30 6.55 -2.12 4.15
CA ALA A 30 6.29 -2.60 2.79
C ALA A 30 5.98 -1.44 1.85
N VAL A 31 5.17 -0.49 2.30
CA VAL A 31 4.85 0.70 1.51
C VAL A 31 6.11 1.53 1.26
N ALA A 32 6.96 1.70 2.27
CA ALA A 32 8.21 2.44 2.12
C ALA A 32 9.15 1.79 1.12
N GLU A 33 9.22 0.46 1.13
CA GLU A 33 10.06 -0.28 0.19
C GLU A 33 9.57 -0.08 -1.23
N VAL A 34 8.27 -0.16 -1.46
CA VAL A 34 7.66 0.08 -2.77
C VAL A 34 7.87 1.53 -3.20
N ALA A 35 7.69 2.48 -2.28
CA ALA A 35 7.88 3.90 -2.56
C ALA A 35 9.32 4.21 -2.99
N THR A 36 10.29 3.49 -2.44
CA THR A 36 11.69 3.66 -2.84
C THR A 36 11.94 3.15 -4.25
N ARG A 37 11.33 2.01 -4.61
CA ARG A 37 11.49 1.45 -5.96
C ARG A 37 10.72 2.23 -7.01
N PHE A 38 9.59 2.79 -6.63
CA PHE A 38 8.70 3.50 -7.56
C PHE A 38 8.41 4.89 -7.02
N PRO A 39 9.34 5.85 -7.22
CA PRO A 39 9.15 7.21 -6.69
C PRO A 39 7.87 7.89 -7.14
N ASN A 40 7.35 7.52 -8.30
CA ASN A 40 6.10 8.07 -8.80
C ASN A 40 4.89 7.58 -7.99
N LEU A 41 5.00 6.43 -7.36
CA LEU A 41 3.95 5.91 -6.49
C LEU A 41 4.01 6.51 -5.09
N ALA A 42 5.19 6.91 -4.64
CA ALA A 42 5.39 7.34 -3.26
C ALA A 42 4.33 8.34 -2.76
N PRO A 43 4.07 9.46 -3.47
CA PRO A 43 3.10 10.43 -2.98
C PRO A 43 1.64 9.95 -3.10
N ARG A 44 1.42 8.84 -3.79
CA ARG A 44 0.07 8.26 -3.93
C ARG A 44 -0.20 7.18 -2.90
N LEU A 45 0.83 6.74 -2.17
CA LEU A 45 0.70 5.70 -1.16
C LEU A 45 0.84 6.24 0.24
N ARG A 46 1.68 7.25 0.44
CA ARG A 46 1.85 7.86 1.75
C ARG A 46 2.04 9.37 1.61
N ALA A 47 1.55 10.07 2.63
CA ALA A 47 1.67 11.51 2.70
C ALA A 47 3.09 11.89 3.16
N SER A 48 3.42 13.19 3.05
CA SER A 48 4.74 13.69 3.40
C SER A 48 5.08 13.51 4.89
N ASP A 49 4.07 13.32 5.74
CA ASP A 49 4.26 13.08 7.17
C ASP A 49 4.51 11.59 7.50
N GLY A 50 4.59 10.74 6.48
CA GLY A 50 4.82 9.32 6.66
C GLY A 50 3.58 8.50 6.96
N LYS A 51 2.42 9.13 7.01
CA LYS A 51 1.15 8.43 7.24
C LYS A 51 0.53 7.99 5.92
N PRO A 52 -0.45 7.07 5.95
CA PRO A 52 -1.14 6.67 4.73
C PRO A 52 -1.70 7.87 3.98
N TYR A 53 -1.58 7.84 2.65
CA TYR A 53 -2.17 8.88 1.82
C TYR A 53 -3.69 8.91 2.06
N PRO A 54 -4.29 10.07 2.36
CA PRO A 54 -5.70 10.11 2.78
C PRO A 54 -6.71 9.75 1.69
N PHE A 55 -6.27 9.73 0.43
CA PHE A 55 -7.17 9.44 -0.69
C PHE A 55 -7.04 8.00 -1.18
N VAL A 56 -6.39 7.13 -0.40
CA VAL A 56 -6.39 5.69 -0.66
C VAL A 56 -6.68 4.95 0.64
N THR A 57 -7.24 3.76 0.50
CA THR A 57 -7.46 2.86 1.63
C THR A 57 -6.62 1.61 1.39
N PHE A 58 -5.98 1.13 2.44
CA PHE A 58 -5.22 -0.10 2.37
C PHE A 58 -6.00 -1.21 3.05
N TYR A 59 -6.06 -2.37 2.40
CA TYR A 59 -6.66 -3.56 2.98
C TYR A 59 -5.59 -4.63 3.12
N LEU A 60 -5.46 -5.17 4.31
CA LEU A 60 -4.57 -6.30 4.56
C LEU A 60 -5.42 -7.55 4.68
N ASN A 61 -5.31 -8.45 3.68
CA ASN A 61 -6.13 -9.65 3.61
C ASN A 61 -7.62 -9.33 3.76
N ASP A 62 -8.09 -8.34 2.97
CA ASP A 62 -9.49 -7.91 2.91
C ASP A 62 -9.98 -7.16 4.16
N GLU A 63 -9.10 -6.76 5.06
CA GLU A 63 -9.47 -5.99 6.25
C GLU A 63 -8.77 -4.63 6.21
N ASP A 64 -9.54 -3.56 6.45
CA ASP A 64 -9.01 -2.20 6.47
C ASP A 64 -7.94 -2.07 7.54
N ILE A 65 -6.75 -1.60 7.16
CA ILE A 65 -5.62 -1.50 8.09
C ILE A 65 -5.88 -0.51 9.24
N ARG A 66 -6.83 0.41 9.07
CA ARG A 66 -7.16 1.35 10.17
C ARG A 66 -7.63 0.63 11.42
N PHE A 67 -8.17 -0.57 11.27
CA PHE A 67 -8.62 -1.40 12.38
C PHE A 67 -7.54 -2.38 12.85
N GLN A 68 -6.35 -2.31 12.26
CA GLN A 68 -5.25 -3.23 12.57
C GLN A 68 -3.98 -2.50 13.01
N GLY A 69 -4.07 -1.18 13.25
CA GLY A 69 -2.91 -0.38 13.64
C GLY A 69 -2.34 0.49 12.53
N GLY A 70 -3.04 0.63 11.40
CA GLY A 70 -2.57 1.47 10.31
C GLY A 70 -1.26 0.93 9.72
N PHE A 71 -0.29 1.81 9.49
CA PHE A 71 1.01 1.40 8.95
C PHE A 71 1.83 0.57 9.95
N ASP A 72 1.43 0.53 11.22
CA ASP A 72 2.09 -0.33 12.21
C ASP A 72 1.55 -1.75 12.20
N ALA A 73 0.52 -2.03 11.39
CA ALA A 73 -0.05 -3.37 11.30
C ALA A 73 1.03 -4.38 10.90
N PRO A 74 1.16 -5.50 11.64
CA PRO A 74 2.18 -6.48 11.35
C PRO A 74 1.85 -7.30 10.12
N LEU A 75 2.88 -7.69 9.38
CA LEU A 75 2.75 -8.53 8.20
C LEU A 75 3.28 -9.92 8.48
N SER A 76 2.67 -10.91 7.83
CA SER A 76 3.17 -12.28 7.78
C SER A 76 3.53 -12.62 6.35
N ASP A 77 4.47 -13.54 6.18
CA ASP A 77 4.86 -13.97 4.85
C ASP A 77 3.64 -14.49 4.08
N GLY A 78 3.50 -14.04 2.84
CA GLY A 78 2.36 -14.42 2.00
C GLY A 78 1.13 -13.54 2.14
N ASP A 79 1.14 -12.56 3.03
CA ASP A 79 0.01 -11.64 3.16
C ASP A 79 -0.21 -10.85 1.87
N GLU A 80 -1.45 -10.41 1.67
CA GLU A 80 -1.83 -9.60 0.52
C GLU A 80 -2.30 -8.23 0.98
N LEU A 81 -1.69 -7.20 0.42
CA LEU A 81 -2.03 -5.82 0.71
C LEU A 81 -2.67 -5.22 -0.55
N THR A 82 -3.87 -4.67 -0.42
CA THR A 82 -4.59 -4.10 -1.55
C THR A 82 -4.75 -2.60 -1.34
N VAL A 83 -4.43 -1.82 -2.37
CA VAL A 83 -4.64 -0.37 -2.35
C VAL A 83 -5.92 -0.07 -3.11
N VAL A 84 -6.85 0.62 -2.46
CA VAL A 84 -8.13 1.00 -3.07
C VAL A 84 -8.21 2.52 -3.06
N PRO A 85 -8.39 3.16 -4.22
CA PRO A 85 -8.52 4.62 -4.24
C PRO A 85 -9.82 5.04 -3.59
N ALA A 86 -9.78 6.10 -2.79
CA ALA A 86 -10.98 6.75 -2.33
C ALA A 86 -11.52 7.54 -3.51
N ILE A 87 -12.66 7.14 -4.02
CA ILE A 87 -13.25 7.81 -5.16
C ILE A 87 -14.06 9.00 -4.65
N ALA A 88 -13.39 10.13 -4.57
CA ALA A 88 -14.06 11.34 -4.11
C ALA A 88 -15.13 11.75 -5.13
N GLY A 89 -16.32 11.99 -4.64
CA GLY A 89 -17.42 12.41 -5.49
C GLY A 89 -18.01 11.30 -6.33
N GLY A 90 -17.70 10.10 -5.98
CA GLY A 90 -18.25 8.95 -6.70
C GLY A 90 -17.20 8.08 -7.20
#